data_ef052fe91ed70a454a5539ea28d605de
#
_entry.id   ef052fe91ed70a454a5539ea28d605de
#
_cell.length_a   1.000
_cell.length_b   1.000
_cell.length_c   1.000
_cell.angle_alpha   90.00
_cell.angle_beta   90.00
_cell.angle_gamma   90.00
#
_symmetry.space_group_name_H-M   'P 1'
#
loop_
_entity.id
_entity.type
_entity.pdbx_description
1 polymer ?
#
loop_
_entity_poly.entity_id
_entity_poly.type
_entity_poly.pdbx_seq_one_letter_code
_entity_poly.pdbx_strand_id
1 'polypeptide(L)'
;MSSEISKKVGSEVKIEKIEIGLFNRVILYDIKIKDKKGTNIISAKRLSAKIKLRSLVNSPLTIRTIELYGAKINIYKEKETLPYNFNFILDSFSSNKSQTDSPLDLRIKSIILSRASVDYNIKDKPKRNGFDINHVQINEMDASIKLQIIKSDSFKIRVRNLAFKEKSGFRLRRSYIIADIYKSNFNIPILELETNRSRINLKNIALFFSDKNELSGQGNIN
;
A
#
# COMPACT_ATOMS: atom_id res chain seq x y z
N MET A 1 -5.54 -7.52 -23.16
CA MET A 1 -5.13 -6.52 -22.14
C MET A 1 -5.07 -7.12 -20.74
N SER A 2 -6.13 -7.75 -20.19
CA SER A 2 -6.05 -8.37 -18.85
C SER A 2 -5.00 -9.51 -18.79
N SER A 3 -4.82 -10.28 -19.87
CA SER A 3 -3.81 -11.35 -19.97
C SER A 3 -2.37 -10.83 -19.95
N GLU A 4 -2.10 -9.68 -20.55
CA GLU A 4 -0.76 -9.06 -20.51
C GLU A 4 -0.43 -8.49 -19.14
N ILE A 5 -1.42 -7.87 -18.50
CA ILE A 5 -1.29 -7.41 -17.10
C ILE A 5 -1.06 -8.60 -16.19
N SER A 6 -1.82 -9.70 -16.36
CA SER A 6 -1.66 -10.93 -15.60
C SER A 6 -0.25 -11.54 -15.74
N LYS A 7 0.31 -11.56 -16.95
CA LYS A 7 1.70 -11.99 -17.20
C LYS A 7 2.71 -11.11 -16.47
N LYS A 8 2.54 -9.78 -16.52
CA LYS A 8 3.45 -8.82 -15.89
C LYS A 8 3.38 -8.85 -14.35
N VAL A 9 2.19 -9.06 -13.81
CA VAL A 9 1.98 -9.15 -12.35
C VAL A 9 2.32 -10.54 -11.82
N GLY A 10 2.45 -11.54 -12.70
CA GLY A 10 2.68 -12.93 -12.31
C GLY A 10 1.46 -13.59 -11.64
N SER A 11 0.26 -13.05 -11.88
CA SER A 11 -1.00 -13.54 -11.28
C SER A 11 -2.21 -13.21 -12.12
N GLU A 12 -3.31 -13.91 -11.87
CA GLU A 12 -4.59 -13.64 -12.52
C GLU A 12 -5.13 -12.27 -12.13
N VAL A 13 -5.26 -11.41 -13.14
CA VAL A 13 -5.88 -10.09 -13.02
C VAL A 13 -7.14 -10.06 -13.86
N LYS A 14 -8.29 -9.84 -13.23
CA LYS A 14 -9.59 -9.63 -13.90
C LYS A 14 -9.97 -8.17 -13.83
N ILE A 15 -10.43 -7.63 -14.95
CA ILE A 15 -10.97 -6.27 -15.08
C ILE A 15 -12.23 -6.38 -15.90
N GLU A 16 -13.35 -5.95 -15.36
CA GLU A 16 -14.63 -6.08 -16.04
C GLU A 16 -14.80 -5.01 -17.14
N LYS A 17 -14.45 -3.76 -16.82
CA LYS A 17 -14.59 -2.64 -17.76
C LYS A 17 -13.43 -1.67 -17.65
N ILE A 18 -13.05 -1.13 -18.81
CA ILE A 18 -12.01 -0.09 -18.93
C ILE A 18 -12.63 1.11 -19.63
N GLU A 19 -12.46 2.30 -19.06
CA GLU A 19 -12.87 3.57 -19.63
C GLU A 19 -11.69 4.54 -19.70
N ILE A 20 -11.68 5.37 -20.73
CA ILE A 20 -10.78 6.51 -20.82
C ILE A 20 -11.58 7.76 -20.50
N GLY A 21 -11.30 8.33 -19.34
CA GLY A 21 -11.97 9.56 -18.88
C GLY A 21 -11.23 10.82 -19.32
N LEU A 22 -11.85 11.96 -19.05
CA LEU A 22 -11.25 13.27 -19.29
C LEU A 22 -9.95 13.46 -18.48
N PHE A 23 -9.10 14.39 -18.94
CA PHE A 23 -7.84 14.78 -18.28
C PHE A 23 -6.85 13.62 -18.05
N ASN A 24 -6.70 12.75 -19.06
CA ASN A 24 -5.73 11.63 -19.05
C ASN A 24 -5.97 10.63 -17.91
N ARG A 25 -7.21 10.33 -17.66
CA ARG A 25 -7.65 9.40 -16.62
C ARG A 25 -8.04 8.07 -17.27
N VAL A 26 -7.45 6.99 -16.80
CA VAL A 26 -7.88 5.61 -17.08
C VAL A 26 -8.69 5.13 -15.90
N ILE A 27 -9.88 4.59 -16.14
CA ILE A 27 -10.78 4.09 -15.12
C ILE A 27 -11.01 2.61 -15.37
N LEU A 28 -10.77 1.81 -14.36
CA LEU A 28 -10.99 0.37 -14.36
C LEU A 28 -12.09 0.05 -13.36
N TYR A 29 -13.01 -0.82 -13.75
CA TYR A 29 -14.12 -1.26 -12.90
C TYR A 29 -13.99 -2.75 -12.56
N ASP A 30 -14.43 -3.10 -11.36
CA ASP A 30 -14.51 -4.45 -10.81
C ASP A 30 -13.23 -5.26 -11.00
N ILE A 31 -12.14 -4.69 -10.45
CA ILE A 31 -10.80 -5.26 -10.53
C ILE A 31 -10.67 -6.36 -9.47
N LYS A 32 -10.08 -7.48 -9.87
CA LYS A 32 -9.67 -8.56 -8.96
C LYS A 32 -8.27 -9.02 -9.29
N ILE A 33 -7.42 -9.08 -8.30
CA ILE A 33 -6.07 -9.64 -8.37
C ILE A 33 -6.02 -10.82 -7.41
N LYS A 34 -5.66 -11.98 -7.91
CA LYS A 34 -5.56 -13.21 -7.11
C LYS A 34 -4.12 -13.50 -6.72
N ASP A 35 -3.93 -14.29 -5.68
CA ASP A 35 -2.64 -14.91 -5.39
C ASP A 35 -2.44 -16.19 -6.22
N LYS A 36 -1.28 -16.83 -6.04
CA LYS A 36 -0.96 -18.11 -6.71
C LYS A 36 -1.89 -19.27 -6.31
N LYS A 37 -2.66 -19.11 -5.22
CA LYS A 37 -3.65 -20.10 -4.74
C LYS A 37 -5.06 -19.80 -5.23
N GLY A 38 -5.26 -18.75 -6.02
CA GLY A 38 -6.55 -18.32 -6.52
C GLY A 38 -7.39 -17.47 -5.55
N THR A 39 -6.83 -17.09 -4.39
CA THR A 39 -7.49 -16.21 -3.43
C THR A 39 -7.36 -14.76 -3.86
N ASN A 40 -8.43 -13.96 -3.76
CA ASN A 40 -8.35 -12.54 -4.05
C ASN A 40 -7.44 -11.82 -3.03
N ILE A 41 -6.34 -11.24 -3.49
CA ILE A 41 -5.48 -10.35 -2.70
C ILE A 41 -6.09 -8.96 -2.66
N ILE A 42 -6.49 -8.46 -3.82
CA ILE A 42 -7.10 -7.15 -3.98
C ILE A 42 -8.33 -7.29 -4.86
N SER A 43 -9.43 -6.72 -4.40
CA SER A 43 -10.57 -6.42 -5.26
C SER A 43 -10.96 -4.96 -5.06
N ALA A 44 -11.39 -4.28 -6.12
CA ALA A 44 -11.84 -2.90 -6.02
C ALA A 44 -12.99 -2.66 -7.01
N LYS A 45 -14.01 -1.93 -6.57
CA LYS A 45 -15.12 -1.53 -7.43
C LYS A 45 -14.67 -0.60 -8.55
N ARG A 46 -13.74 0.30 -8.23
CA ARG A 46 -13.19 1.25 -9.19
C ARG A 46 -11.75 1.62 -8.85
N LEU A 47 -10.90 1.60 -9.84
CA LEU A 47 -9.57 2.20 -9.82
C LEU A 47 -9.54 3.31 -10.87
N SER A 48 -9.10 4.50 -10.50
CA SER A 48 -8.87 5.59 -11.42
C SER A 48 -7.40 5.99 -11.35
N ALA A 49 -6.73 5.99 -12.49
CA ALA A 49 -5.32 6.36 -12.61
C ALA A 49 -5.19 7.62 -13.47
N LYS A 50 -4.61 8.69 -12.91
CA LYS A 50 -4.26 9.89 -13.65
C LYS A 50 -2.83 9.78 -14.18
N ILE A 51 -2.68 9.63 -15.50
CA ILE A 51 -1.42 9.38 -16.16
C ILE A 51 -0.83 10.70 -16.70
N LYS A 52 0.49 10.85 -16.66
CA LYS A 52 1.18 11.95 -17.32
C LYS A 52 1.38 11.59 -18.80
N LEU A 53 0.70 12.26 -19.73
CA LEU A 53 0.72 11.92 -21.18
C LEU A 53 2.12 11.79 -21.77
N ARG A 54 3.02 12.70 -21.45
CA ARG A 54 4.41 12.61 -21.91
C ARG A 54 5.12 11.31 -21.54
N SER A 55 4.67 10.65 -20.46
CA SER A 55 5.26 9.38 -20.01
C SER A 55 4.70 8.16 -20.76
N LEU A 56 3.72 8.32 -21.64
CA LEU A 56 3.27 7.24 -22.51
C LEU A 56 4.25 6.98 -23.64
N VAL A 57 5.00 8.00 -24.03
CA VAL A 57 5.99 7.93 -25.13
C VAL A 57 7.40 7.73 -24.58
N ASN A 58 7.67 8.25 -23.37
CA ASN A 58 8.98 8.22 -22.72
C ASN A 58 8.91 7.42 -21.41
N SER A 59 9.83 6.50 -21.19
CA SER A 59 10.02 5.85 -19.90
C SER A 59 10.61 6.86 -18.90
N PRO A 60 10.21 6.85 -17.62
CA PRO A 60 9.27 5.96 -16.93
C PRO A 60 7.80 6.39 -17.05
N LEU A 61 6.90 5.41 -17.05
CA LEU A 61 5.46 5.69 -16.96
C LEU A 61 5.12 6.33 -15.61
N THR A 62 4.78 7.61 -15.63
CA THR A 62 4.46 8.34 -14.40
C THR A 62 2.95 8.41 -14.20
N ILE A 63 2.48 7.78 -13.13
CA ILE A 63 1.11 7.91 -12.62
C ILE A 63 1.10 8.98 -11.54
N ARG A 64 0.34 10.05 -11.76
CA ARG A 64 0.23 11.13 -10.76
C ARG A 64 -0.56 10.68 -9.54
N THR A 65 -1.68 10.04 -9.77
CA THR A 65 -2.59 9.63 -8.69
C THR A 65 -3.26 8.32 -9.08
N ILE A 66 -3.31 7.41 -8.13
CA ILE A 66 -4.18 6.23 -8.15
C ILE A 66 -5.26 6.45 -7.10
N GLU A 67 -6.52 6.36 -7.52
CA GLU A 67 -7.69 6.41 -6.63
C GLU A 67 -8.35 5.04 -6.62
N LEU A 68 -8.47 4.41 -5.46
CA LEU A 68 -9.14 3.14 -5.26
C LEU A 68 -10.42 3.36 -4.45
N TYR A 69 -11.54 2.95 -4.98
CA TYR A 69 -12.83 3.02 -4.31
C TYR A 69 -13.38 1.63 -4.03
N GLY A 70 -13.80 1.41 -2.77
CA GLY A 70 -14.35 0.14 -2.33
C GLY A 70 -13.36 -1.01 -2.45
N ALA A 71 -12.07 -0.74 -2.23
CA ALA A 71 -11.03 -1.75 -2.25
C ALA A 71 -11.17 -2.70 -1.05
N LYS A 72 -11.03 -4.00 -1.31
CA LYS A 72 -10.87 -5.04 -0.28
C LYS A 72 -9.50 -5.65 -0.47
N ILE A 73 -8.67 -5.52 0.54
CA ILE A 73 -7.27 -5.97 0.53
C ILE A 73 -7.14 -7.11 1.52
N ASN A 74 -6.68 -8.27 1.07
CA ASN A 74 -6.49 -9.46 1.89
C ASN A 74 -5.01 -9.83 1.93
N ILE A 75 -4.38 -9.54 3.04
CA ILE A 75 -2.96 -9.80 3.30
C ILE A 75 -2.86 -10.94 4.29
N TYR A 76 -2.15 -11.99 3.93
CA TYR A 76 -1.92 -13.07 4.88
C TYR A 76 -0.57 -13.74 4.72
N LYS A 77 -0.14 -14.40 5.78
CA LYS A 77 0.89 -15.42 5.79
C LYS A 77 0.24 -16.77 6.16
N GLU A 78 0.67 -17.84 5.52
CA GLU A 78 0.25 -19.18 5.92
C GLU A 78 0.86 -19.58 7.26
N LYS A 79 2.15 -19.21 7.45
CA LYS A 79 2.89 -19.33 8.70
C LYS A 79 3.70 -18.05 8.91
N GLU A 80 4.00 -17.73 10.15
CA GLU A 80 4.77 -16.53 10.49
C GLU A 80 6.11 -16.43 9.75
N THR A 81 6.77 -17.57 9.55
CA THR A 81 8.07 -17.69 8.85
C THR A 81 7.98 -17.61 7.33
N LEU A 82 6.78 -17.74 6.74
CA LEU A 82 6.57 -17.72 5.30
C LEU A 82 6.36 -16.29 4.78
N PRO A 83 6.64 -16.05 3.47
CA PRO A 83 6.38 -14.76 2.86
C PRO A 83 4.88 -14.43 2.81
N TYR A 84 4.56 -13.17 2.65
CA TYR A 84 3.19 -12.71 2.41
C TYR A 84 2.65 -13.21 1.07
N ASN A 85 1.33 -13.38 1.00
CA ASN A 85 0.62 -13.82 -0.19
C ASN A 85 0.80 -12.91 -1.42
N PHE A 86 1.30 -11.69 -1.26
CA PHE A 86 1.58 -10.72 -2.33
C PHE A 86 3.06 -10.59 -2.72
N ASN A 87 3.99 -11.27 -2.05
CA ASN A 87 5.43 -11.10 -2.29
C ASN A 87 5.81 -11.38 -3.75
N PHE A 88 5.15 -12.35 -4.40
CA PHE A 88 5.40 -12.64 -5.81
C PHE A 88 5.13 -11.44 -6.74
N ILE A 89 4.23 -10.51 -6.34
CA ILE A 89 3.99 -9.27 -7.08
C ILE A 89 5.24 -8.39 -6.99
N LEU A 90 5.78 -8.22 -5.77
CA LEU A 90 7.00 -7.44 -5.56
C LEU A 90 8.19 -8.04 -6.34
N ASP A 91 8.32 -9.37 -6.31
CA ASP A 91 9.36 -10.10 -7.02
C ASP A 91 9.25 -9.89 -8.54
N SER A 92 8.02 -9.88 -9.08
CA SER A 92 7.76 -9.64 -10.51
C SER A 92 8.20 -8.24 -10.96
N PHE A 93 8.17 -7.25 -10.07
CA PHE A 93 8.68 -5.91 -10.35
C PHE A 93 10.19 -5.77 -10.08
N SER A 94 10.76 -6.61 -9.25
CA SER A 94 12.19 -6.58 -8.87
C SER A 94 13.08 -7.38 -9.82
N SER A 95 12.57 -8.45 -10.43
CA SER A 95 13.34 -9.41 -11.23
C SER A 95 13.66 -8.95 -12.68
N ASN A 96 13.16 -7.80 -13.11
CA ASN A 96 13.42 -7.26 -14.46
C ASN A 96 14.80 -6.57 -14.60
N LYS A 97 15.87 -7.22 -14.12
CA LYS A 97 17.27 -6.83 -14.40
C LYS A 97 17.83 -7.43 -15.69
N SER A 98 17.05 -8.00 -16.58
CA SER A 98 17.52 -8.54 -17.86
C SER A 98 17.39 -7.52 -18.99
N GLN A 99 18.44 -7.37 -19.73
CA GLN A 99 18.92 -6.29 -20.59
C GLN A 99 18.14 -5.97 -21.88
N THR A 100 16.93 -6.41 -22.16
CA THR A 100 16.36 -6.19 -23.49
C THR A 100 14.93 -5.67 -23.59
N ASP A 101 14.13 -5.68 -22.51
CA ASP A 101 12.82 -5.04 -22.53
C ASP A 101 12.76 -4.03 -21.39
N SER A 102 12.59 -2.75 -21.74
CA SER A 102 12.48 -1.65 -20.77
C SER A 102 11.48 -1.99 -19.68
N PRO A 103 11.90 -2.19 -18.43
CA PRO A 103 10.97 -2.39 -17.34
C PRO A 103 10.08 -1.17 -17.29
N LEU A 104 8.78 -1.36 -17.12
CA LEU A 104 7.87 -0.27 -16.81
C LEU A 104 8.35 0.38 -15.49
N ASP A 105 9.21 1.39 -15.60
CA ASP A 105 9.56 2.25 -14.46
C ASP A 105 8.30 3.03 -14.08
N LEU A 106 7.51 2.40 -13.20
CA LEU A 106 6.21 2.90 -12.76
C LEU A 106 6.40 3.82 -11.56
N ARG A 107 6.24 5.12 -11.76
CA ARG A 107 6.33 6.12 -10.67
C ARG A 107 4.96 6.58 -10.23
N ILE A 108 4.53 6.12 -9.05
CA ILE A 108 3.28 6.55 -8.42
C ILE A 108 3.59 7.69 -7.44
N LYS A 109 2.92 8.85 -7.62
CA LYS A 109 3.12 10.03 -6.75
C LYS A 109 2.11 10.13 -5.61
N SER A 110 0.91 9.62 -5.80
CA SER A 110 -0.15 9.70 -4.80
C SER A 110 -1.10 8.50 -4.91
N ILE A 111 -1.53 8.01 -3.77
CA ILE A 111 -2.55 6.96 -3.64
C ILE A 111 -3.66 7.53 -2.77
N ILE A 112 -4.90 7.41 -3.23
CA ILE A 112 -6.11 7.76 -2.48
C ILE A 112 -6.94 6.49 -2.33
N LEU A 113 -7.27 6.15 -1.11
CA LEU A 113 -8.17 5.07 -0.77
C LEU A 113 -9.47 5.66 -0.25
N SER A 114 -10.59 5.15 -0.72
CA SER A 114 -11.92 5.53 -0.24
C SER A 114 -12.76 4.29 0.01
N ARG A 115 -13.33 4.20 1.21
CA ARG A 115 -14.15 3.06 1.64
C ARG A 115 -13.43 1.72 1.45
N ALA A 116 -12.15 1.68 1.75
CA ALA A 116 -11.37 0.45 1.66
C ALA A 116 -11.54 -0.39 2.93
N SER A 117 -11.26 -1.68 2.80
CA SER A 117 -11.10 -2.61 3.92
C SER A 117 -9.82 -3.41 3.78
N VAL A 118 -9.20 -3.74 4.89
CA VAL A 118 -7.98 -4.54 4.95
C VAL A 118 -8.20 -5.67 5.94
N ASP A 119 -7.91 -6.87 5.49
CA ASP A 119 -7.90 -8.08 6.31
C ASP A 119 -6.47 -8.62 6.34
N TYR A 120 -5.86 -8.61 7.51
CA TYR A 120 -4.50 -9.09 7.73
C TYR A 120 -4.51 -10.28 8.67
N ASN A 121 -3.91 -11.40 8.25
CA ASN A 121 -3.93 -12.65 8.99
C ASN A 121 -2.58 -13.39 8.94
N ILE A 122 -2.10 -13.82 10.10
CA ILE A 122 -1.08 -14.87 10.23
C ILE A 122 -1.82 -16.16 10.61
N LYS A 123 -2.04 -17.05 9.64
CA LYS A 123 -3.00 -18.15 9.75
C LYS A 123 -2.64 -19.22 10.80
N ASP A 124 -1.37 -19.41 11.09
CA ASP A 124 -0.87 -20.35 12.10
C ASP A 124 -0.90 -19.80 13.53
N LYS A 125 -1.27 -18.53 13.72
CA LYS A 125 -1.44 -17.95 15.07
C LYS A 125 -2.89 -18.09 15.54
N PRO A 126 -3.12 -18.38 16.82
CA PRO A 126 -4.46 -18.41 17.39
C PRO A 126 -5.06 -17.00 17.47
N LYS A 127 -6.34 -16.88 17.15
CA LYS A 127 -7.08 -15.60 17.28
C LYS A 127 -7.28 -15.26 18.75
N ARG A 128 -7.12 -13.98 19.08
CA ARG A 128 -7.34 -13.43 20.41
C ARG A 128 -8.56 -12.51 20.45
N ASN A 129 -9.18 -12.41 21.63
CA ASN A 129 -10.22 -11.41 21.84
C ASN A 129 -9.62 -10.01 21.97
N GLY A 130 -10.33 -8.99 21.47
CA GLY A 130 -9.85 -7.62 21.45
C GLY A 130 -8.93 -7.32 20.25
N PHE A 131 -7.97 -6.42 20.43
CA PHE A 131 -6.99 -6.11 19.41
C PHE A 131 -5.97 -7.25 19.29
N ASP A 132 -5.83 -7.75 18.08
CA ASP A 132 -4.92 -8.86 17.78
C ASP A 132 -4.04 -8.48 16.58
N ILE A 133 -2.76 -8.22 16.84
CA ILE A 133 -1.78 -7.80 15.83
C ILE A 133 -1.58 -8.84 14.72
N ASN A 134 -1.87 -10.12 15.00
CA ASN A 134 -1.76 -11.20 14.02
C ASN A 134 -3.03 -11.35 13.16
N HIS A 135 -4.13 -10.73 13.58
CA HIS A 135 -5.44 -10.81 12.94
C HIS A 135 -6.14 -9.46 12.95
N VAL A 136 -5.66 -8.54 12.13
CA VAL A 136 -6.17 -7.16 12.06
C VAL A 136 -7.23 -7.07 10.97
N GLN A 137 -8.41 -6.56 11.31
CA GLN A 137 -9.49 -6.33 10.37
C GLN A 137 -9.89 -4.85 10.37
N ILE A 138 -9.56 -4.15 9.31
CA ILE A 138 -9.82 -2.73 9.12
C ILE A 138 -11.01 -2.56 8.18
N ASN A 139 -11.94 -1.72 8.55
CA ASN A 139 -13.10 -1.35 7.76
C ASN A 139 -13.21 0.18 7.63
N GLU A 140 -13.97 0.63 6.65
CA GLU A 140 -14.22 2.06 6.39
C GLU A 140 -12.92 2.87 6.33
N MET A 141 -11.91 2.35 5.64
CA MET A 141 -10.63 3.01 5.54
C MET A 141 -10.63 4.06 4.43
N ASP A 142 -10.32 5.28 4.79
CA ASP A 142 -10.02 6.37 3.89
C ASP A 142 -8.56 6.82 4.12
N ALA A 143 -7.82 7.04 3.04
CA ALA A 143 -6.43 7.47 3.13
C ALA A 143 -6.00 8.33 1.93
N SER A 144 -5.13 9.30 2.16
CA SER A 144 -4.42 10.02 1.13
C SER A 144 -2.93 9.96 1.40
N ILE A 145 -2.20 9.28 0.52
CA ILE A 145 -0.76 9.01 0.66
C ILE A 145 -0.04 9.70 -0.50
N LYS A 146 0.93 10.53 -0.19
CA LYS A 146 1.87 11.08 -1.19
C LYS A 146 3.21 10.38 -1.04
N LEU A 147 3.75 9.97 -2.18
CA LEU A 147 5.04 9.30 -2.29
C LEU A 147 5.99 10.20 -3.07
N GLN A 148 7.16 10.44 -2.53
CA GLN A 148 8.25 11.13 -3.19
C GLN A 148 9.49 10.24 -3.14
N ILE A 149 9.91 9.77 -4.29
CA ILE A 149 11.18 9.06 -4.45
C ILE A 149 12.26 10.12 -4.52
N ILE A 150 13.24 10.07 -3.62
CA ILE A 150 14.38 11.00 -3.57
C ILE A 150 15.57 10.39 -4.32
N LYS A 151 15.84 9.12 -4.03
CA LYS A 151 16.85 8.27 -4.69
C LYS A 151 16.31 6.85 -4.75
N SER A 152 17.03 5.93 -5.38
CA SER A 152 16.61 4.53 -5.53
C SER A 152 16.30 3.80 -4.21
N ASP A 153 16.90 4.23 -3.11
CA ASP A 153 16.79 3.63 -1.77
C ASP A 153 16.24 4.61 -0.72
N SER A 154 15.67 5.73 -1.15
CA SER A 154 15.27 6.83 -0.27
C SER A 154 13.90 7.36 -0.68
N PHE A 155 12.94 7.30 0.25
CA PHE A 155 11.55 7.69 0.02
C PHE A 155 11.08 8.66 1.11
N LYS A 156 10.30 9.66 0.70
CA LYS A 156 9.50 10.45 1.62
C LYS A 156 8.03 10.10 1.45
N ILE A 157 7.40 9.72 2.55
CA ILE A 157 5.98 9.38 2.60
C ILE A 157 5.27 10.47 3.41
N ARG A 158 4.17 10.97 2.87
CA ARG A 158 3.25 11.84 3.60
C ARG A 158 1.86 11.23 3.57
N VAL A 159 1.38 10.80 4.73
CA VAL A 159 0.02 10.31 4.91
C VAL A 159 -0.85 11.44 5.43
N ARG A 160 -1.97 11.65 4.78
CA ARG A 160 -3.00 12.59 5.19
C ARG A 160 -4.34 11.87 5.31
N ASN A 161 -5.09 12.22 6.34
CA ASN A 161 -6.46 11.73 6.51
C ASN A 161 -6.60 10.20 6.53
N LEU A 162 -5.57 9.46 7.00
CA LEU A 162 -5.79 8.04 7.28
C LEU A 162 -6.79 7.94 8.43
N ALA A 163 -7.95 7.38 8.13
CA ALA A 163 -9.03 7.12 9.06
C ALA A 163 -9.55 5.70 8.82
N PHE A 164 -9.91 4.98 9.87
CA PHE A 164 -10.47 3.63 9.77
C PHE A 164 -11.10 3.17 11.08
N LYS A 165 -11.86 2.08 10.99
CA LYS A 165 -12.36 1.31 12.13
C LYS A 165 -11.72 -0.07 12.13
N GLU A 166 -11.17 -0.48 13.25
CA GLU A 166 -10.67 -1.83 13.48
C GLU A 166 -11.72 -2.64 14.24
N LYS A 167 -11.80 -3.95 13.98
CA LYS A 167 -12.82 -4.86 14.50
C LYS A 167 -12.92 -4.87 16.02
N SER A 168 -11.83 -4.68 16.76
CA SER A 168 -11.82 -4.62 18.23
C SER A 168 -12.51 -3.39 18.82
N GLY A 169 -12.96 -2.44 17.98
CA GLY A 169 -13.56 -1.18 18.39
C GLY A 169 -12.60 0.02 18.35
N PHE A 170 -11.32 -0.22 18.05
CA PHE A 170 -10.39 0.90 17.85
C PHE A 170 -10.79 1.69 16.60
N ARG A 171 -10.82 3.00 16.74
CA ARG A 171 -11.11 3.91 15.62
C ARG A 171 -10.07 5.01 15.54
N LEU A 172 -9.35 5.03 14.43
CA LEU A 172 -8.54 6.18 14.03
C LEU A 172 -9.44 7.14 13.25
N ARG A 173 -9.60 8.36 13.75
CA ARG A 173 -10.45 9.39 13.12
C ARG A 173 -9.69 10.22 12.12
N ARG A 174 -8.44 10.49 12.43
CA ARG A 174 -7.57 11.34 11.61
C ARG A 174 -6.11 11.02 11.90
N SER A 175 -5.28 11.14 10.87
CA SER A 175 -3.84 11.10 11.05
C SER A 175 -3.14 12.07 10.10
N TYR A 176 -1.97 12.54 10.53
CA TYR A 176 -1.00 13.21 9.69
C TYR A 176 0.38 12.66 10.01
N ILE A 177 1.02 12.05 9.01
CA ILE A 177 2.32 11.39 9.19
C ILE A 177 3.25 11.86 8.09
N ILE A 178 4.45 12.26 8.47
CA ILE A 178 5.57 12.46 7.56
C ILE A 178 6.63 11.45 7.96
N ALA A 179 7.09 10.65 7.01
CA ALA A 179 8.15 9.68 7.21
C ALA A 179 9.18 9.78 6.09
N ASP A 180 10.44 9.80 6.46
CA ASP A 180 11.58 9.70 5.59
C ASP A 180 12.20 8.31 5.79
N ILE A 181 12.26 7.52 4.72
CA ILE A 181 12.75 6.16 4.73
C ILE A 181 14.04 6.12 3.93
N TYR A 182 15.12 5.67 4.54
CA TYR A 182 16.41 5.48 3.91
C TYR A 182 16.99 4.13 4.30
N LYS A 183 17.08 3.20 3.35
CA LYS A 183 17.47 1.81 3.59
C LYS A 183 16.65 1.19 4.74
N SER A 184 17.31 0.83 5.84
CA SER A 184 16.68 0.30 7.05
C SER A 184 16.36 1.36 8.11
N ASN A 185 16.62 2.63 7.84
CA ASN A 185 16.38 3.72 8.78
C ASN A 185 15.05 4.42 8.47
N PHE A 186 14.22 4.61 9.48
CA PHE A 186 12.96 5.34 9.40
C PHE A 186 13.05 6.55 10.30
N ASN A 187 12.96 7.72 9.73
CA ASN A 187 12.81 8.96 10.47
C ASN A 187 11.39 9.47 10.28
N ILE A 188 10.68 9.72 11.38
CA ILE A 188 9.30 10.20 11.39
C ILE A 188 9.30 11.58 12.06
N PRO A 189 9.52 12.66 11.30
CA PRO A 189 9.51 14.03 11.83
C PRO A 189 8.19 14.40 12.51
N ILE A 190 7.08 13.90 11.98
CA ILE A 190 5.74 14.22 12.49
C ILE A 190 4.87 12.96 12.47
N LEU A 191 4.27 12.66 13.61
CA LEU A 191 3.22 11.65 13.79
C LEU A 191 2.09 12.24 14.62
N GLU A 192 0.99 12.58 13.98
CA GLU A 192 -0.24 13.06 14.63
C GLU A 192 -1.34 12.04 14.41
N LEU A 193 -1.92 11.55 15.49
CA LEU A 193 -3.03 10.59 15.49
C LEU A 193 -4.17 11.10 16.37
N GLU A 194 -5.38 11.02 15.88
CA GLU A 194 -6.60 11.30 16.62
C GLU A 194 -7.51 10.08 16.60
N THR A 195 -7.80 9.56 17.78
CA THR A 195 -8.73 8.46 18.01
C THR A 195 -10.04 8.99 18.58
N ASN A 196 -10.97 8.08 18.97
CA ASN A 196 -12.19 8.48 19.67
C ASN A 196 -11.93 9.12 21.04
N ARG A 197 -10.82 8.75 21.71
CA ARG A 197 -10.57 9.08 23.12
C ARG A 197 -9.23 9.76 23.36
N SER A 198 -8.34 9.77 22.38
CA SER A 198 -6.96 10.22 22.58
C SER A 198 -6.45 10.98 21.35
N ARG A 199 -5.59 11.94 21.61
CA ARG A 199 -4.76 12.59 20.59
C ARG A 199 -3.29 12.32 20.93
N ILE A 200 -2.54 11.86 19.95
CA ILE A 200 -1.13 11.53 20.07
C ILE A 200 -0.36 12.41 19.10
N ASN A 201 0.60 13.16 19.61
CA ASN A 201 1.50 13.99 18.82
C ASN A 201 2.93 13.61 19.18
N LEU A 202 3.61 12.99 18.23
CA LEU A 202 5.02 12.62 18.39
C LEU A 202 5.84 13.34 17.32
N LYS A 203 7.05 13.74 17.67
CA LYS A 203 7.98 14.42 16.76
C LYS A 203 9.35 13.76 16.82
N ASN A 204 10.04 13.81 15.69
CA ASN A 204 11.44 13.38 15.56
C ASN A 204 11.68 11.94 16.06
N ILE A 205 10.80 11.02 15.64
CA ILE A 205 10.97 9.60 15.97
C ILE A 205 11.97 9.03 14.96
N ALA A 206 13.04 8.44 15.46
CA ALA A 206 13.97 7.67 14.66
C ALA A 206 13.84 6.18 15.02
N LEU A 207 13.64 5.34 14.02
CA LEU A 207 13.53 3.90 14.15
C LEU A 207 14.65 3.25 13.34
N PHE A 208 15.35 2.32 13.92
CA PHE A 208 16.46 1.60 13.31
C PHE A 208 16.16 0.10 13.34
N PHE A 209 16.27 -0.55 12.19
CA PHE A 209 16.20 -1.99 12.10
C PHE A 209 17.64 -2.54 12.07
N SER A 210 17.98 -3.35 13.05
CA SER A 210 19.24 -4.09 13.05
C SER A 210 19.14 -5.34 12.17
N ASP A 211 20.29 -5.88 11.75
CA ASP A 211 20.36 -7.13 10.98
C ASP A 211 19.76 -8.34 11.74
N LYS A 212 19.56 -8.21 13.06
CA LYS A 212 18.92 -9.22 13.92
C LYS A 212 17.40 -9.08 14.03
N ASN A 213 16.74 -8.28 13.16
CA ASN A 213 15.32 -7.94 13.25
C ASN A 213 14.89 -7.26 14.57
N GLU A 214 15.81 -6.64 15.26
CA GLU A 214 15.51 -5.84 16.45
C GLU A 214 15.16 -4.41 16.01
N LEU A 215 14.07 -3.90 16.57
CA LEU A 215 13.62 -2.52 16.37
C LEU A 215 14.08 -1.68 17.57
N SER A 216 14.91 -0.68 17.34
CA SER A 216 15.21 0.35 18.33
C SER A 216 14.67 1.70 17.89
N GLY A 217 14.34 2.58 18.83
CA GLY A 217 13.78 3.87 18.49
C GLY A 217 14.05 4.94 19.54
N GLN A 218 14.10 6.18 19.07
CA GLN A 218 14.17 7.38 19.90
C GLN A 218 13.09 8.36 19.42
N GLY A 219 12.50 9.11 20.34
CA GLY A 219 11.48 10.08 19.99
C GLY A 219 11.14 11.01 21.14
N ASN A 220 10.56 12.16 20.80
CA ASN A 220 10.08 13.15 21.77
C ASN A 220 8.56 13.06 21.87
N ILE A 221 8.03 12.95 23.07
CA ILE A 221 6.60 13.00 23.39
C ILE A 221 6.33 14.38 23.97
N ASN A 222 5.42 15.14 23.36
CA ASN A 222 4.95 16.45 23.81
C ASN A 222 3.47 16.38 24.13
#